data_f7bfb77fc21b9263915ae1dc6eae7303
#
_entry.id   f7bfb77fc21b9263915ae1dc6eae7303
#
_cell.length_a   1.000
_cell.length_b   1.000
_cell.length_c   1.000
_cell.angle_alpha   90.00
_cell.angle_beta   90.00
_cell.angle_gamma   90.00
#
_symmetry.space_group_name_H-M   'P 1'
#
loop_
_entity.id
_entity.type
_entity.pdbx_description
1 polymer ?
#
loop_
_entity_poly.entity_id
_entity_poly.type
_entity_poly.pdbx_seq_one_letter_code
_entity_poly.pdbx_strand_id
1 'polypeptide(L)'
;IDLGGCSTRPGCTMPSSQEEMDRLRPALKLWRDEYSDIPLSVDTFRADVATMAVEEYGANLINDIAGGSEDDKMFSAVARLGVPYILMHLEGRVEGMHHEATYLPDVETAVLDYFVRKVDTLRQLGAKDIILDPGFGFSKSPDDNYRLLARCVEALAPLQLPILIGVSRKRMVWQLLESSAAEALNGTTVLHTIALLQGGADILRVHDVRAAVEAIRLVERMRPYLSL
;
A
#
# COMPACT_ATOMS: atom_id res chain seq x y z
N ILE A 1 -11.74 3.03 -3.30
CA ILE A 1 -11.09 3.26 -4.60
C ILE A 1 -9.71 3.85 -4.31
N ASP A 2 -8.69 3.49 -5.13
CA ASP A 2 -7.35 4.09 -5.05
C ASP A 2 -6.98 4.65 -6.44
N LEU A 3 -6.79 5.97 -6.52
CA LEU A 3 -6.50 6.69 -7.76
C LEU A 3 -5.07 7.20 -7.78
N GLY A 4 -4.33 6.92 -8.87
CA GLY A 4 -2.99 7.43 -9.09
C GLY A 4 -2.83 8.11 -10.45
N GLY A 5 -2.12 9.26 -10.49
CA GLY A 5 -1.77 9.99 -11.71
C GLY A 5 -0.39 9.64 -12.27
N CYS A 6 0.40 8.90 -11.49
CA CYS A 6 1.77 8.51 -11.80
C CYS A 6 1.88 6.98 -11.92
N SER A 7 2.38 6.49 -13.05
CA SER A 7 2.62 5.05 -13.22
C SER A 7 4.00 4.68 -12.67
N THR A 8 4.02 3.68 -11.79
CA THR A 8 5.25 3.13 -11.19
C THR A 8 5.74 1.86 -11.90
N ARG A 9 5.23 1.59 -13.11
CA ARG A 9 5.70 0.43 -13.91
C ARG A 9 7.13 0.66 -14.40
N PRO A 10 7.94 -0.41 -14.52
CA PRO A 10 9.28 -0.29 -15.08
C PRO A 10 9.29 0.42 -16.44
N GLY A 11 10.19 1.39 -16.60
CA GLY A 11 10.35 2.14 -17.86
C GLY A 11 9.34 3.28 -18.08
N CYS A 12 8.45 3.57 -17.14
CA CYS A 12 7.60 4.74 -17.21
C CYS A 12 8.36 6.03 -16.87
N THR A 13 8.13 7.09 -17.66
CA THR A 13 8.62 8.43 -17.32
C THR A 13 7.75 9.02 -16.23
N MET A 14 8.37 9.50 -15.16
CA MET A 14 7.67 10.18 -14.07
C MET A 14 7.11 11.53 -14.56
N PRO A 15 5.81 11.79 -14.40
CA PRO A 15 5.25 13.09 -14.72
C PRO A 15 5.75 14.15 -13.74
N SER A 16 5.69 15.42 -14.13
CA SER A 16 5.80 16.53 -13.20
C SER A 16 4.61 16.54 -12.23
N SER A 17 4.74 17.26 -11.10
CA SER A 17 3.63 17.41 -10.15
C SER A 17 2.38 18.00 -10.81
N GLN A 18 2.55 19.00 -11.67
CA GLN A 18 1.43 19.62 -12.39
C GLN A 18 0.76 18.63 -13.36
N GLU A 19 1.53 17.84 -14.11
CA GLU A 19 0.96 16.81 -15.00
C GLU A 19 0.22 15.73 -14.22
N GLU A 20 0.71 15.34 -13.04
CA GLU A 20 0.03 14.39 -12.16
C GLU A 20 -1.29 14.96 -11.66
N MET A 21 -1.31 16.20 -11.20
CA MET A 21 -2.55 16.90 -10.82
C MET A 21 -3.54 16.98 -11.96
N ASP A 22 -3.09 17.35 -13.16
CA ASP A 22 -3.94 17.48 -14.34
C ASP A 22 -4.58 16.14 -14.76
N ARG A 23 -3.87 15.03 -14.58
CA ARG A 23 -4.40 13.67 -14.80
C ARG A 23 -5.43 13.28 -13.74
N LEU A 24 -5.21 13.65 -12.48
CA LEU A 24 -6.11 13.30 -11.37
C LEU A 24 -7.40 14.12 -11.35
N ARG A 25 -7.34 15.42 -11.66
CA ARG A 25 -8.48 16.35 -11.55
C ARG A 25 -9.79 15.86 -12.18
N PRO A 26 -9.82 15.31 -13.41
CA PRO A 26 -11.06 14.82 -14.01
C PRO A 26 -11.69 13.66 -13.20
N ALA A 27 -10.87 12.72 -12.74
CA ALA A 27 -11.33 11.57 -11.97
C ALA A 27 -11.77 11.98 -10.55
N LEU A 28 -11.02 12.87 -9.89
CA LEU A 28 -11.37 13.42 -8.58
C LEU A 28 -12.68 14.22 -8.63
N LYS A 29 -12.87 15.02 -9.69
CA LYS A 29 -14.12 15.74 -9.90
C LYS A 29 -15.31 14.80 -10.07
N LEU A 30 -15.18 13.77 -10.93
CA LEU A 30 -16.21 12.77 -11.13
C LEU A 30 -16.55 12.04 -9.83
N TRP A 31 -15.52 11.61 -9.08
CA TRP A 31 -15.73 10.96 -7.79
C TRP A 31 -16.49 11.85 -6.80
N ARG A 32 -16.06 13.11 -6.64
CA ARG A 32 -16.70 14.05 -5.72
C ARG A 32 -18.16 14.31 -6.09
N ASP A 33 -18.43 14.47 -7.38
CA ASP A 33 -19.76 14.87 -7.86
C ASP A 33 -20.77 13.69 -7.89
N GLU A 34 -20.30 12.43 -8.08
CA GLU A 34 -21.18 11.28 -8.29
C GLU A 34 -20.96 10.10 -7.31
N TYR A 35 -19.79 10.01 -6.67
CA TYR A 35 -19.38 8.84 -5.90
C TYR A 35 -18.79 9.17 -4.52
N SER A 36 -19.09 10.33 -3.96
CA SER A 36 -18.49 10.81 -2.70
C SER A 36 -18.77 9.93 -1.48
N ASP A 37 -19.77 9.06 -1.55
CA ASP A 37 -20.06 8.04 -0.52
C ASP A 37 -19.06 6.86 -0.50
N ILE A 38 -18.27 6.72 -1.57
CA ILE A 38 -17.27 5.65 -1.68
C ILE A 38 -15.91 6.21 -1.20
N PRO A 39 -15.28 5.63 -0.18
CA PRO A 39 -13.97 6.09 0.27
C PRO A 39 -12.93 6.12 -0.85
N LEU A 40 -12.20 7.24 -0.94
CA LEU A 40 -11.18 7.46 -1.96
C LEU A 40 -9.81 7.65 -1.32
N SER A 41 -8.86 6.85 -1.79
CA SER A 41 -7.43 7.01 -1.61
C SER A 41 -6.79 7.65 -2.85
N VAL A 42 -5.80 8.50 -2.65
CA VAL A 42 -4.96 9.03 -3.74
C VAL A 42 -3.55 8.51 -3.59
N ASP A 43 -3.10 7.76 -4.63
CA ASP A 43 -1.75 7.19 -4.73
C ASP A 43 -0.81 8.26 -5.27
N THR A 44 -0.04 8.88 -4.38
CA THR A 44 0.96 9.90 -4.70
C THR A 44 2.04 9.97 -3.62
N PHE A 45 3.25 10.26 -4.04
CA PHE A 45 4.40 10.54 -3.17
C PHE A 45 4.77 12.03 -3.13
N ARG A 46 3.86 12.92 -3.59
CA ARG A 46 4.07 14.38 -3.63
C ARG A 46 3.09 15.11 -2.73
N ALA A 47 3.61 15.94 -1.85
CA ALA A 47 2.84 16.67 -0.84
C ALA A 47 1.85 17.69 -1.44
N ASP A 48 2.20 18.32 -2.57
CA ASP A 48 1.33 19.27 -3.26
C ASP A 48 0.16 18.56 -3.97
N VAL A 49 0.39 17.40 -4.57
CA VAL A 49 -0.67 16.56 -5.15
C VAL A 49 -1.62 16.05 -4.06
N ALA A 50 -1.07 15.55 -2.94
CA ALA A 50 -1.86 15.13 -1.78
C ALA A 50 -2.70 16.28 -1.22
N THR A 51 -2.12 17.47 -1.11
CA THR A 51 -2.81 18.68 -0.64
C THR A 51 -3.98 19.05 -1.57
N MET A 52 -3.75 19.10 -2.87
CA MET A 52 -4.79 19.36 -3.87
C MET A 52 -5.92 18.33 -3.79
N ALA A 53 -5.58 17.03 -3.71
CA ALA A 53 -6.58 15.97 -3.67
C ALA A 53 -7.50 16.07 -2.44
N VAL A 54 -6.94 16.41 -1.28
CA VAL A 54 -7.71 16.53 -0.03
C VAL A 54 -8.45 17.87 0.05
N GLU A 55 -7.76 19.01 -0.15
CA GLU A 55 -8.35 20.33 0.08
C GLU A 55 -9.34 20.76 -1.02
N GLU A 56 -9.08 20.41 -2.30
CA GLU A 56 -9.96 20.80 -3.40
C GLU A 56 -11.07 19.78 -3.66
N TYR A 57 -10.82 18.49 -3.42
CA TYR A 57 -11.74 17.41 -3.80
C TYR A 57 -12.27 16.57 -2.65
N GLY A 58 -11.66 16.65 -1.45
CA GLY A 58 -12.12 15.90 -0.28
C GLY A 58 -11.69 14.43 -0.27
N ALA A 59 -10.56 14.09 -0.92
CA ALA A 59 -10.01 12.73 -0.83
C ALA A 59 -9.85 12.31 0.63
N ASN A 60 -10.20 11.06 0.93
CA ASN A 60 -10.30 10.59 2.30
C ASN A 60 -8.99 10.06 2.86
N LEU A 61 -8.00 9.71 2.01
CA LEU A 61 -6.82 8.98 2.40
C LEU A 61 -5.69 9.21 1.38
N ILE A 62 -4.46 9.26 1.84
CA ILE A 62 -3.26 9.34 0.98
C ILE A 62 -2.51 8.02 1.05
N ASN A 63 -2.18 7.46 -0.12
CA ASN A 63 -1.37 6.27 -0.29
C ASN A 63 -0.01 6.67 -0.86
N ASP A 64 1.05 6.54 -0.05
CA ASP A 64 2.40 6.95 -0.46
C ASP A 64 3.34 5.74 -0.54
N ILE A 65 3.62 5.32 -1.76
CA ILE A 65 4.53 4.20 -2.06
C ILE A 65 6.00 4.51 -1.75
N ALA A 66 6.35 5.79 -1.58
CA ALA A 66 7.70 6.22 -1.22
C ALA A 66 7.89 6.32 0.30
N GLY A 67 6.80 6.25 1.08
CA GLY A 67 6.86 6.41 2.54
C GLY A 67 7.55 7.71 2.96
N GLY A 68 7.29 8.82 2.28
CA GLY A 68 7.87 10.13 2.54
C GLY A 68 9.33 10.30 2.11
N SER A 69 9.90 9.39 1.31
CA SER A 69 11.32 9.48 0.91
C SER A 69 11.56 10.34 -0.34
N GLU A 70 10.50 10.64 -1.11
CA GLU A 70 10.61 11.45 -2.35
C GLU A 70 10.27 12.91 -2.13
N ASP A 71 9.51 13.25 -1.10
CA ASP A 71 9.13 14.63 -0.78
C ASP A 71 9.20 14.87 0.72
N ASP A 72 10.18 15.65 1.17
CA ASP A 72 10.41 15.98 2.59
C ASP A 72 9.22 16.71 3.23
N LYS A 73 8.30 17.26 2.44
CA LYS A 73 7.08 17.92 2.92
C LYS A 73 5.91 16.98 3.13
N MET A 74 5.98 15.72 2.65
CA MET A 74 4.86 14.78 2.70
C MET A 74 4.33 14.56 4.12
N PHE A 75 5.19 14.25 5.07
CA PHE A 75 4.77 13.96 6.44
C PHE A 75 4.11 15.18 7.12
N SER A 76 4.67 16.39 6.93
CA SER A 76 4.07 17.60 7.46
C SER A 76 2.74 17.96 6.78
N ALA A 77 2.63 17.71 5.46
CA ALA A 77 1.39 17.89 4.73
C ALA A 77 0.28 16.95 5.23
N VAL A 78 0.57 15.67 5.35
CA VAL A 78 -0.40 14.67 5.85
C VAL A 78 -0.85 14.97 7.27
N ALA A 79 0.08 15.31 8.17
CA ALA A 79 -0.24 15.70 9.54
C ALA A 79 -1.17 16.91 9.58
N ARG A 80 -0.93 17.93 8.73
CA ARG A 80 -1.78 19.12 8.59
C ARG A 80 -3.15 18.82 8.00
N LEU A 81 -3.19 17.94 6.98
CA LEU A 81 -4.44 17.55 6.31
C LEU A 81 -5.35 16.72 7.22
N GLY A 82 -4.78 15.97 8.17
CA GLY A 82 -5.54 15.20 9.15
C GLY A 82 -6.28 14.00 8.55
N VAL A 83 -5.84 13.51 7.40
CA VAL A 83 -6.40 12.31 6.75
C VAL A 83 -5.54 11.09 7.05
N PRO A 84 -6.11 9.86 7.03
CA PRO A 84 -5.36 8.63 7.10
C PRO A 84 -4.26 8.55 6.03
N TYR A 85 -3.13 7.95 6.41
CA TYR A 85 -1.96 7.83 5.55
C TYR A 85 -1.48 6.39 5.46
N ILE A 86 -1.40 5.86 4.24
CA ILE A 86 -0.76 4.58 3.99
C ILE A 86 0.73 4.84 3.81
N LEU A 87 1.49 4.34 4.77
CA LEU A 87 2.94 4.38 4.79
C LEU A 87 3.48 3.07 4.23
N MET A 88 4.00 3.09 3.00
CA MET A 88 4.60 1.90 2.41
C MET A 88 6.10 1.78 2.72
N HIS A 89 6.55 0.57 2.97
CA HIS A 89 7.97 0.24 3.06
C HIS A 89 8.61 0.16 1.67
N LEU A 90 9.55 1.04 1.43
CA LEU A 90 10.40 1.04 0.25
C LEU A 90 11.87 1.25 0.68
N GLU A 91 12.75 0.32 0.31
CA GLU A 91 14.19 0.51 0.49
C GLU A 91 14.76 1.28 -0.70
N GLY A 92 15.37 2.44 -0.44
CA GLY A 92 15.87 3.34 -1.46
C GLY A 92 14.82 4.35 -1.96
N ARG A 93 14.84 4.61 -3.26
CA ARG A 93 13.98 5.60 -3.93
C ARG A 93 13.05 4.94 -4.96
N VAL A 94 12.00 5.66 -5.35
CA VAL A 94 11.02 5.20 -6.33
C VAL A 94 11.67 4.83 -7.67
N GLU A 95 12.70 5.53 -8.11
CA GLU A 95 13.44 5.23 -9.34
C GLU A 95 14.07 3.82 -9.32
N GLY A 96 14.53 3.36 -8.14
CA GLY A 96 15.17 2.05 -7.94
C GLY A 96 14.27 0.98 -7.35
N MET A 97 12.97 1.22 -7.18
CA MET A 97 12.06 0.37 -6.40
C MET A 97 11.88 -1.07 -6.90
N HIS A 98 12.30 -1.36 -8.12
CA HIS A 98 12.26 -2.72 -8.69
C HIS A 98 13.57 -3.49 -8.54
N HIS A 99 14.63 -2.86 -8.02
CA HIS A 99 15.88 -3.54 -7.70
C HIS A 99 15.77 -4.19 -6.32
N GLU A 100 16.28 -5.41 -6.21
CA GLU A 100 16.28 -6.16 -4.96
C GLU A 100 17.31 -5.57 -4.00
N ALA A 101 16.89 -5.21 -2.80
CA ALA A 101 17.77 -4.78 -1.73
C ALA A 101 18.26 -6.00 -0.90
N THR A 102 19.32 -5.81 -0.14
CA THR A 102 19.78 -6.79 0.85
C THR A 102 19.31 -6.36 2.23
N TYR A 103 18.58 -7.23 2.91
CA TYR A 103 18.05 -6.97 4.25
C TYR A 103 18.87 -7.68 5.32
N LEU A 104 19.28 -6.93 6.36
CA LEU A 104 20.06 -7.45 7.48
C LEU A 104 19.38 -7.08 8.81
N PRO A 105 19.25 -8.01 9.77
CA PRO A 105 19.59 -9.44 9.65
C PRO A 105 18.61 -10.18 8.74
N ASP A 106 17.40 -9.68 8.54
CA ASP A 106 16.33 -10.22 7.72
C ASP A 106 15.32 -9.12 7.32
N VAL A 107 14.43 -9.44 6.37
CA VAL A 107 13.47 -8.49 5.82
C VAL A 107 12.43 -8.04 6.85
N GLU A 108 12.00 -8.93 7.76
CA GLU A 108 11.02 -8.62 8.79
C GLU A 108 11.53 -7.56 9.76
N THR A 109 12.75 -7.76 10.24
CA THR A 109 13.42 -6.81 11.16
C THR A 109 13.64 -5.46 10.47
N ALA A 110 14.15 -5.46 9.24
CA ALA A 110 14.38 -4.23 8.50
C ALA A 110 13.08 -3.44 8.24
N VAL A 111 12.00 -4.14 7.88
CA VAL A 111 10.67 -3.52 7.68
C VAL A 111 10.12 -2.96 8.98
N LEU A 112 10.23 -3.68 10.09
CA LEU A 112 9.83 -3.18 11.42
C LEU A 112 10.61 -1.92 11.79
N ASP A 113 11.93 -1.94 11.68
CA ASP A 113 12.79 -0.81 12.02
C ASP A 113 12.50 0.43 11.16
N TYR A 114 12.20 0.23 9.88
CA TYR A 114 11.76 1.29 9.00
C TYR A 114 10.46 1.92 9.51
N PHE A 115 9.45 1.12 9.82
CA PHE A 115 8.18 1.62 10.31
C PHE A 115 8.29 2.29 11.67
N VAL A 116 9.04 1.73 12.60
CA VAL A 116 9.26 2.34 13.93
C VAL A 116 9.75 3.78 13.78
N ARG A 117 10.77 4.02 12.96
CA ARG A 117 11.33 5.37 12.76
C ARG A 117 10.34 6.32 12.08
N LYS A 118 9.66 5.86 11.03
CA LYS A 118 8.76 6.73 10.25
C LYS A 118 7.44 7.01 10.96
N VAL A 119 6.89 6.02 11.67
CA VAL A 119 5.69 6.20 12.50
C VAL A 119 5.96 7.17 13.64
N ASP A 120 7.12 7.07 14.29
CA ASP A 120 7.51 8.02 15.33
C ASP A 120 7.57 9.45 14.78
N THR A 121 8.22 9.66 13.64
CA THR A 121 8.27 10.96 12.95
C THR A 121 6.87 11.49 12.61
N LEU A 122 6.00 10.66 12.03
CA LEU A 122 4.63 11.04 11.69
C LEU A 122 3.82 11.45 12.93
N ARG A 123 3.94 10.67 14.02
CA ARG A 123 3.26 10.96 15.30
C ARG A 123 3.76 12.25 15.94
N GLN A 124 5.06 12.52 15.90
CA GLN A 124 5.64 13.79 16.39
C GLN A 124 5.11 15.00 15.61
N LEU A 125 4.82 14.85 14.33
CA LEU A 125 4.19 15.87 13.49
C LEU A 125 2.67 16.00 13.70
N GLY A 126 2.04 15.06 14.42
CA GLY A 126 0.62 15.07 14.72
C GLY A 126 -0.26 14.19 13.82
N ALA A 127 0.31 13.39 12.94
CA ALA A 127 -0.45 12.39 12.17
C ALA A 127 -1.04 11.34 13.11
N LYS A 128 -2.34 11.02 12.94
CA LYS A 128 -3.08 10.12 13.85
C LYS A 128 -3.32 8.75 13.24
N ASP A 129 -3.83 8.73 12.03
CA ASP A 129 -4.32 7.52 11.36
C ASP A 129 -3.28 7.05 10.34
N ILE A 130 -2.49 6.05 10.71
CA ILE A 130 -1.41 5.49 9.91
C ILE A 130 -1.76 4.04 9.60
N ILE A 131 -1.63 3.64 8.34
CA ILE A 131 -1.81 2.29 7.85
C ILE A 131 -0.46 1.83 7.28
N LEU A 132 -0.02 0.63 7.65
CA LEU A 132 1.26 0.09 7.20
C LEU A 132 1.08 -0.74 5.93
N ASP A 133 1.85 -0.47 4.88
CA ASP A 133 1.98 -1.35 3.72
C ASP A 133 3.40 -1.93 3.68
N PRO A 134 3.58 -3.24 3.89
CA PRO A 134 4.90 -3.88 3.84
C PRO A 134 5.63 -3.76 2.50
N GLY A 135 4.97 -3.30 1.44
CA GLY A 135 5.58 -3.01 0.14
C GLY A 135 5.97 -4.28 -0.62
N PHE A 136 5.09 -5.26 -0.69
CA PHE A 136 5.32 -6.47 -1.48
C PHE A 136 5.64 -6.16 -2.93
N GLY A 137 6.66 -6.80 -3.50
CA GLY A 137 7.10 -6.61 -4.87
C GLY A 137 7.92 -5.34 -5.12
N PHE A 138 8.26 -4.60 -4.07
CA PHE A 138 9.13 -3.42 -4.14
C PHE A 138 10.40 -3.68 -3.32
N SER A 139 11.56 -3.47 -3.93
CA SER A 139 12.91 -3.65 -3.33
C SER A 139 13.17 -5.01 -2.68
N LYS A 140 12.34 -6.02 -2.90
CA LYS A 140 12.41 -7.32 -2.23
C LYS A 140 12.59 -8.46 -3.23
N SER A 141 13.46 -9.42 -2.88
CA SER A 141 13.57 -10.68 -3.61
C SER A 141 12.25 -11.48 -3.54
N PRO A 142 12.04 -12.48 -4.41
CA PRO A 142 10.89 -13.39 -4.27
C PRO A 142 10.81 -14.02 -2.89
N ASP A 143 11.91 -14.52 -2.35
CA ASP A 143 11.96 -15.16 -1.03
C ASP A 143 11.64 -14.18 0.10
N ASP A 144 12.15 -12.94 0.07
CA ASP A 144 11.80 -11.90 1.03
C ASP A 144 10.31 -11.58 1.02
N ASN A 145 9.69 -11.53 -0.17
CA ASN A 145 8.26 -11.30 -0.27
C ASN A 145 7.44 -12.41 0.39
N TYR A 146 7.77 -13.68 0.15
CA TYR A 146 7.06 -14.81 0.77
C TYR A 146 7.32 -14.88 2.28
N ARG A 147 8.55 -14.67 2.69
CA ARG A 147 8.94 -14.65 4.10
C ARG A 147 8.21 -13.53 4.85
N LEU A 148 8.20 -12.33 4.29
CA LEU A 148 7.49 -11.18 4.87
C LEU A 148 5.98 -11.42 4.91
N LEU A 149 5.36 -11.98 3.86
CA LEU A 149 3.92 -12.30 3.86
C LEU A 149 3.57 -13.31 4.96
N ALA A 150 4.43 -14.31 5.16
CA ALA A 150 4.21 -15.33 6.19
C ALA A 150 4.34 -14.79 7.63
N ARG A 151 5.07 -13.69 7.83
CA ARG A 151 5.45 -13.20 9.16
C ARG A 151 5.08 -11.75 9.45
N CYS A 152 4.51 -10.99 8.49
CA CYS A 152 4.28 -9.55 8.67
C CYS A 152 3.39 -9.23 9.87
N VAL A 153 2.43 -10.08 10.20
CA VAL A 153 1.56 -9.91 11.38
C VAL A 153 2.36 -9.92 12.67
N GLU A 154 3.15 -10.98 12.85
CA GLU A 154 4.01 -11.14 14.03
C GLU A 154 5.05 -10.00 14.11
N ALA A 155 5.70 -9.72 12.97
CA ALA A 155 6.74 -8.70 12.89
C ALA A 155 6.21 -7.29 13.19
N LEU A 156 5.03 -6.93 12.70
CA LEU A 156 4.48 -5.59 12.85
C LEU A 156 3.52 -5.42 14.05
N ALA A 157 3.20 -6.52 14.76
CA ALA A 157 2.34 -6.49 15.94
C ALA A 157 2.75 -5.44 17.00
N PRO A 158 4.04 -5.16 17.27
CA PRO A 158 4.43 -4.15 18.24
C PRO A 158 3.92 -2.73 17.93
N LEU A 159 3.65 -2.42 16.67
CA LEU A 159 3.18 -1.09 16.23
C LEU A 159 1.69 -0.89 16.48
N GLN A 160 0.90 -1.95 16.58
CA GLN A 160 -0.57 -1.92 16.77
C GLN A 160 -1.28 -1.00 15.77
N LEU A 161 -0.86 -1.04 14.50
CA LEU A 161 -1.41 -0.27 13.40
C LEU A 161 -2.03 -1.20 12.36
N PRO A 162 -3.06 -0.75 11.63
CA PRO A 162 -3.64 -1.52 10.54
C PRO A 162 -2.63 -1.82 9.45
N ILE A 163 -2.76 -3.01 8.83
CA ILE A 163 -1.88 -3.47 7.76
C ILE A 163 -2.65 -3.59 6.46
N LEU A 164 -2.11 -2.96 5.41
CA LEU A 164 -2.57 -3.12 4.04
C LEU A 164 -1.71 -4.16 3.32
N ILE A 165 -2.35 -5.13 2.68
CA ILE A 165 -1.70 -6.16 1.87
C ILE A 165 -1.97 -5.92 0.39
N GLY A 166 -0.91 -5.67 -0.37
CA GLY A 166 -0.96 -5.42 -1.81
C GLY A 166 -0.18 -6.46 -2.61
N VAL A 167 -0.67 -7.69 -2.76
CA VAL A 167 -0.01 -8.79 -3.51
C VAL A 167 -0.67 -9.10 -4.86
N SER A 168 -1.77 -8.40 -5.18
CA SER A 168 -2.59 -8.70 -6.34
C SER A 168 -1.81 -8.65 -7.66
N ARG A 169 -1.79 -9.77 -8.37
CA ARG A 169 -1.16 -9.96 -9.69
C ARG A 169 0.32 -9.55 -9.74
N LYS A 170 1.00 -9.54 -8.57
CA LYS A 170 2.42 -9.17 -8.48
C LYS A 170 3.34 -10.29 -8.98
N ARG A 171 4.57 -9.91 -9.34
CA ARG A 171 5.60 -10.79 -9.89
C ARG A 171 5.83 -12.04 -9.03
N MET A 172 5.83 -11.89 -7.70
CA MET A 172 5.95 -12.99 -6.77
C MET A 172 4.90 -14.10 -7.00
N VAL A 173 3.70 -13.77 -7.48
CA VAL A 173 2.63 -14.74 -7.76
C VAL A 173 2.88 -15.46 -9.09
N TRP A 174 2.90 -14.70 -10.19
CA TRP A 174 2.88 -15.29 -11.52
C TRP A 174 4.23 -15.89 -11.94
N GLN A 175 5.35 -15.39 -11.41
CA GLN A 175 6.66 -15.96 -11.72
C GLN A 175 6.83 -17.35 -11.10
N LEU A 176 6.42 -17.55 -9.84
CA LEU A 176 6.47 -18.88 -9.20
C LEU A 176 5.57 -19.89 -9.91
N LEU A 177 4.42 -19.44 -10.41
CA LEU A 177 3.44 -20.30 -11.07
C LEU A 177 3.70 -20.44 -12.59
N GLU A 178 4.81 -19.93 -13.09
CA GLU A 178 5.20 -19.96 -14.51
C GLU A 178 4.06 -19.46 -15.43
N SER A 179 3.34 -18.41 -15.00
CA SER A 179 2.17 -17.84 -15.66
C SER A 179 2.37 -16.35 -16.00
N SER A 180 1.31 -15.63 -16.21
CA SER A 180 1.33 -14.18 -16.47
C SER A 180 0.53 -13.40 -15.41
N ALA A 181 0.74 -12.08 -15.35
CA ALA A 181 -0.05 -11.21 -14.48
C ALA A 181 -1.57 -11.30 -14.79
N ALA A 182 -1.95 -11.55 -16.05
CA ALA A 182 -3.35 -11.71 -16.45
C ALA A 182 -3.97 -12.99 -15.85
N GLU A 183 -3.17 -14.05 -15.71
CA GLU A 183 -3.60 -15.37 -15.22
C GLU A 183 -3.40 -15.54 -13.71
N ALA A 184 -2.83 -14.55 -13.02
CA ALA A 184 -2.44 -14.64 -11.62
C ALA A 184 -3.61 -14.55 -10.61
N LEU A 185 -4.87 -14.56 -11.06
CA LEU A 185 -6.03 -14.40 -10.17
C LEU A 185 -6.09 -15.50 -9.11
N ASN A 186 -5.97 -16.77 -9.51
CA ASN A 186 -6.03 -17.88 -8.56
C ASN A 186 -4.94 -17.80 -7.49
N GLY A 187 -3.67 -17.58 -7.90
CA GLY A 187 -2.56 -17.43 -6.95
C GLY A 187 -2.72 -16.21 -6.05
N THR A 188 -3.23 -15.10 -6.60
CA THR A 188 -3.58 -13.89 -5.82
C THR A 188 -4.59 -14.22 -4.73
N THR A 189 -5.69 -14.94 -5.08
CA THR A 189 -6.73 -15.31 -4.12
C THR A 189 -6.18 -16.21 -3.02
N VAL A 190 -5.29 -17.15 -3.35
CA VAL A 190 -4.61 -17.99 -2.35
C VAL A 190 -3.81 -17.14 -1.35
N LEU A 191 -2.99 -16.20 -1.84
CA LEU A 191 -2.18 -15.35 -0.95
C LEU A 191 -3.05 -14.40 -0.12
N HIS A 192 -4.14 -13.85 -0.68
CA HIS A 192 -5.12 -13.08 0.10
C HIS A 192 -5.76 -13.92 1.20
N THR A 193 -6.15 -15.16 0.90
CA THR A 193 -6.75 -16.07 1.90
C THR A 193 -5.78 -16.36 3.03
N ILE A 194 -4.50 -16.62 2.71
CA ILE A 194 -3.44 -16.82 3.72
C ILE A 194 -3.29 -15.58 4.61
N ALA A 195 -3.17 -14.39 4.02
CA ALA A 195 -3.03 -13.15 4.76
C ALA A 195 -4.23 -12.88 5.69
N LEU A 196 -5.46 -13.14 5.21
CA LEU A 196 -6.68 -13.00 6.00
C LEU A 196 -6.74 -14.01 7.17
N LEU A 197 -6.33 -15.26 6.95
CA LEU A 197 -6.31 -16.31 7.98
C LEU A 197 -5.28 -15.99 9.07
N GLN A 198 -4.16 -15.42 8.73
CA GLN A 198 -3.15 -14.98 9.70
C GLN A 198 -3.61 -13.77 10.55
N GLY A 199 -4.74 -13.14 10.21
CA GLY A 199 -5.24 -11.94 10.89
C GLY A 199 -4.46 -10.66 10.57
N GLY A 200 -3.66 -10.65 9.50
CA GLY A 200 -2.76 -9.57 9.16
C GLY A 200 -3.15 -8.69 7.99
N ALA A 201 -4.35 -8.86 7.48
CA ALA A 201 -4.85 -8.02 6.41
C ALA A 201 -6.10 -7.27 6.91
N ASP A 202 -5.92 -6.02 7.34
CA ASP A 202 -7.04 -5.12 7.62
C ASP A 202 -7.59 -4.53 6.31
N ILE A 203 -6.70 -4.34 5.33
CA ILE A 203 -7.04 -3.83 4.00
C ILE A 203 -6.37 -4.70 2.94
N LEU A 204 -7.13 -5.11 1.92
CA LEU A 204 -6.59 -5.72 0.71
C LEU A 204 -6.63 -4.72 -0.45
N ARG A 205 -5.46 -4.38 -1.04
CA ARG A 205 -5.38 -3.59 -2.27
C ARG A 205 -5.34 -4.51 -3.47
N VAL A 206 -6.39 -4.48 -4.29
CA VAL A 206 -6.64 -5.52 -5.29
C VAL A 206 -7.04 -4.96 -6.66
N HIS A 207 -6.78 -5.73 -7.72
CA HIS A 207 -7.33 -5.48 -9.05
C HIS A 207 -8.72 -6.15 -9.21
N ASP A 208 -8.90 -7.32 -8.60
CA ASP A 208 -10.07 -8.19 -8.77
C ASP A 208 -10.96 -8.14 -7.52
N VAL A 209 -11.72 -7.03 -7.39
CA VAL A 209 -12.52 -6.72 -6.20
C VAL A 209 -13.48 -7.85 -5.84
N ARG A 210 -14.20 -8.41 -6.83
CA ARG A 210 -15.17 -9.48 -6.57
C ARG A 210 -14.53 -10.70 -5.92
N ALA A 211 -13.40 -11.17 -6.48
CA ALA A 211 -12.69 -12.34 -5.95
C ALA A 211 -12.15 -12.09 -4.53
N ALA A 212 -11.67 -10.88 -4.25
CA ALA A 212 -11.24 -10.49 -2.91
C ALA A 212 -12.40 -10.48 -1.91
N VAL A 213 -13.55 -9.92 -2.28
CA VAL A 213 -14.76 -9.93 -1.43
C VAL A 213 -15.25 -11.35 -1.15
N GLU A 214 -15.22 -12.24 -2.15
CA GLU A 214 -15.56 -13.66 -1.98
C GLU A 214 -14.61 -14.33 -0.98
N ALA A 215 -13.30 -14.12 -1.08
CA ALA A 215 -12.32 -14.66 -0.14
C ALA A 215 -12.54 -14.13 1.29
N ILE A 216 -12.75 -12.81 1.46
CA ILE A 216 -13.03 -12.20 2.76
C ILE A 216 -14.26 -12.85 3.40
N ARG A 217 -15.39 -12.94 2.69
CA ARG A 217 -16.63 -13.51 3.21
C ARG A 217 -16.49 -14.96 3.67
N LEU A 218 -15.71 -15.78 2.90
CA LEU A 218 -15.47 -17.17 3.26
C LEU A 218 -14.60 -17.27 4.51
N VAL A 219 -13.51 -16.49 4.59
CA VAL A 219 -12.63 -16.49 5.77
C VAL A 219 -13.36 -15.98 7.01
N GLU A 220 -14.10 -14.88 6.93
CA GLU A 220 -14.89 -14.36 8.03
C GLU A 220 -15.92 -15.37 8.55
N ARG A 221 -16.57 -16.10 7.65
CA ARG A 221 -17.52 -17.16 8.02
C ARG A 221 -16.85 -18.32 8.74
N MET A 222 -15.61 -18.63 8.38
CA MET A 222 -14.84 -19.73 9.01
C MET A 222 -14.18 -19.31 10.32
N ARG A 223 -13.83 -18.03 10.49
CA ARG A 223 -13.04 -17.50 11.61
C ARG A 223 -13.49 -17.97 13.00
N PRO A 224 -14.81 -18.04 13.34
CA PRO A 224 -15.26 -18.52 14.65
C PRO A 224 -14.92 -19.99 14.95
N TYR A 225 -14.55 -20.77 13.94
CA TYR A 225 -14.27 -22.21 14.05
C TYR A 225 -12.77 -22.53 13.90
N LEU A 226 -11.94 -21.51 13.68
CA LEU A 226 -10.50 -21.67 13.56
C LEU A 226 -9.87 -21.47 14.95
N SER A 227 -9.00 -22.42 15.30
CA SER A 227 -8.15 -22.31 16.51
C SER A 227 -6.85 -21.57 16.14
N LEU A 228 -6.97 -20.27 15.76
CA LEU A 228 -5.84 -19.45 15.36
C LEU A 228 -5.40 -18.56 16.53
#